data_4aa26e2ca5a7dfba6874a5bc22969372
#
_entry.id   4aa26e2ca5a7dfba6874a5bc22969372
#
_cell.length_a   1.000
_cell.length_b   1.000
_cell.length_c   1.000
_cell.angle_alpha   90.00
_cell.angle_beta   90.00
_cell.angle_gamma   90.00
#
_symmetry.space_group_name_H-M   'P 1'
#
loop_
_entity.id
_entity.type
_entity.pdbx_description
1 polymer ?
#
loop_
_entity_poly.entity_id
_entity_poly.type
_entity_poly.pdbx_seq_one_letter_code
_entity_poly.pdbx_strand_id
1 'polypeptide(L)'
;MIKPDRYPNGKRFAVTFSYDDGDKADRRLVEIFNNYGMKATFNLIPSRFDGETVISSGELRSLYDGHEIACHSYSHPHLARLPLTGQSREIALGRLSLERLSGRLVRGMATPYGEKNDDTLVAMKAAGMAYCRNAGASGGLSVPADFLDWTPSCHHTGAPAVIEKFRNEWIHQPWQYGGLLFIWGHSFEFDRADNWELAEQICSSLAGIDDVWFATNIEIYDYITAQRSLVISCDGDVIFNPSAVDVWVSQNGGPICI
;
A
#
# COMPACT_ATOMS: atom_id res chain seq x y z
N MET A 1 -21.66 6.05 21.68
CA MET A 1 -21.08 4.76 21.23
C MET A 1 -19.82 5.07 20.43
N ILE A 2 -18.74 4.40 20.75
CA ILE A 2 -17.43 4.52 20.07
C ILE A 2 -17.39 3.61 18.84
N LYS A 3 -16.84 4.11 17.71
CA LYS A 3 -16.67 3.36 16.46
C LYS A 3 -15.25 3.52 15.96
N PRO A 4 -14.50 2.43 15.72
CA PRO A 4 -13.15 2.47 15.15
C PRO A 4 -13.22 2.62 13.62
N ASP A 5 -13.57 3.79 13.14
CA ASP A 5 -13.93 4.08 11.75
C ASP A 5 -13.21 5.30 11.16
N ARG A 6 -12.14 5.78 11.82
CA ARG A 6 -11.37 6.94 11.39
C ARG A 6 -9.91 6.58 11.11
N TYR A 7 -9.30 7.34 10.22
CA TYR A 7 -7.87 7.39 9.96
C TYR A 7 -7.20 8.53 10.75
N PRO A 8 -5.88 8.66 10.74
CA PRO A 8 -5.16 9.74 11.43
C PRO A 8 -5.76 11.11 11.17
N ASN A 9 -5.76 11.94 12.21
CA ASN A 9 -6.37 13.28 12.23
C ASN A 9 -7.89 13.27 12.00
N GLY A 10 -8.57 12.15 12.31
CA GLY A 10 -10.02 12.02 12.19
C GLY A 10 -10.53 11.87 10.76
N LYS A 11 -9.67 11.63 9.78
CA LYS A 11 -10.02 11.45 8.36
C LYS A 11 -10.93 10.24 8.18
N ARG A 12 -11.87 10.30 7.22
CA ARG A 12 -12.76 9.17 6.90
C ARG A 12 -12.20 8.23 5.84
N PHE A 13 -11.24 8.70 5.04
CA PHE A 13 -10.70 7.96 3.92
C PHE A 13 -9.18 7.91 3.98
N ALA A 14 -8.62 6.84 3.40
CA ALA A 14 -7.20 6.77 3.09
C ALA A 14 -7.01 6.51 1.59
N VAL A 15 -5.88 6.96 1.06
CA VAL A 15 -5.43 6.66 -0.30
C VAL A 15 -4.03 6.12 -0.23
N THR A 16 -3.78 5.02 -0.95
CA THR A 16 -2.46 4.43 -1.08
C THR A 16 -2.17 4.04 -2.53
N PHE A 17 -0.90 4.06 -2.88
CA PHE A 17 -0.39 3.70 -4.20
C PHE A 17 0.64 2.60 -4.07
N SER A 18 0.69 1.66 -5.03
CA SER A 18 1.66 0.57 -5.04
C SER A 18 2.14 0.29 -6.45
N TYR A 19 3.45 0.46 -6.70
CA TYR A 19 4.05 0.29 -8.01
C TYR A 19 5.12 -0.80 -7.99
N ASP A 20 5.21 -1.57 -9.09
CA ASP A 20 6.03 -2.77 -9.15
C ASP A 20 7.28 -2.58 -10.03
N ASP A 21 8.22 -3.52 -9.87
CA ASP A 21 9.40 -3.82 -10.68
C ASP A 21 10.62 -2.91 -10.46
N GLY A 22 10.48 -1.68 -9.98
CA GLY A 22 11.61 -0.77 -9.79
C GLY A 22 12.23 -0.29 -11.11
N ASP A 23 11.39 0.01 -12.11
CA ASP A 23 11.83 0.57 -13.38
C ASP A 23 12.41 1.98 -13.23
N LYS A 24 13.26 2.41 -14.16
CA LYS A 24 13.81 3.79 -14.17
C LYS A 24 12.74 4.87 -14.25
N ALA A 25 11.57 4.56 -14.77
CA ALA A 25 10.40 5.43 -14.78
C ALA A 25 9.89 5.80 -13.37
N ASP A 26 10.27 5.02 -12.33
CA ASP A 26 9.96 5.36 -10.93
C ASP A 26 10.49 6.73 -10.53
N ARG A 27 11.62 7.18 -11.10
CA ARG A 27 12.17 8.51 -10.81
C ARG A 27 11.18 9.62 -11.10
N ARG A 28 10.51 9.56 -12.26
CA ARG A 28 9.51 10.56 -12.65
C ARG A 28 8.23 10.39 -11.82
N LEU A 29 7.83 9.16 -11.54
CA LEU A 29 6.64 8.90 -10.76
C LEU A 29 6.78 9.37 -9.30
N VAL A 30 7.95 9.14 -8.69
CA VAL A 30 8.28 9.66 -7.35
C VAL A 30 8.25 11.18 -7.32
N GLU A 31 8.82 11.85 -8.33
CA GLU A 31 8.77 13.31 -8.45
C GLU A 31 7.31 13.80 -8.48
N ILE A 32 6.46 13.17 -9.28
CA ILE A 32 5.02 13.50 -9.34
C ILE A 32 4.38 13.32 -7.97
N PHE A 33 4.54 12.18 -7.31
CA PHE A 33 3.97 11.97 -5.97
C PHE A 33 4.45 13.01 -4.95
N ASN A 34 5.74 13.33 -4.96
CA ASN A 34 6.32 14.35 -4.07
C ASN A 34 5.74 15.74 -4.32
N ASN A 35 5.54 16.13 -5.57
CA ASN A 35 4.96 17.43 -5.94
C ASN A 35 3.52 17.59 -5.42
N TYR A 36 2.78 16.48 -5.27
CA TYR A 36 1.43 16.47 -4.72
C TYR A 36 1.36 16.12 -3.22
N GLY A 37 2.51 15.91 -2.56
CA GLY A 37 2.58 15.52 -1.14
C GLY A 37 1.99 14.12 -0.87
N MET A 38 2.03 13.22 -1.85
CA MET A 38 1.49 11.88 -1.76
C MET A 38 2.58 10.86 -1.46
N LYS A 39 2.20 9.79 -0.77
CA LYS A 39 3.07 8.66 -0.47
C LYS A 39 2.71 7.46 -1.33
N ALA A 40 3.70 6.64 -1.67
CA ALA A 40 3.53 5.41 -2.42
C ALA A 40 4.40 4.28 -1.86
N THR A 41 4.08 3.06 -2.25
CA THR A 41 4.85 1.84 -1.98
C THR A 41 5.45 1.36 -3.28
N PHE A 42 6.74 1.04 -3.29
CA PHE A 42 7.46 0.51 -4.45
C PHE A 42 7.92 -0.91 -4.14
N ASN A 43 7.39 -1.88 -4.89
CA ASN A 43 7.72 -3.30 -4.75
C ASN A 43 8.87 -3.65 -5.67
N LEU A 44 10.05 -3.92 -5.10
CA LEU A 44 11.30 -3.96 -5.83
C LEU A 44 11.85 -5.38 -5.96
N ILE A 45 12.60 -5.62 -7.05
CA ILE A 45 13.22 -6.90 -7.40
C ILE A 45 14.74 -6.77 -7.28
N PRO A 46 15.36 -7.18 -6.15
CA PRO A 46 16.77 -6.92 -5.91
C PRO A 46 17.74 -7.49 -6.94
N SER A 47 17.44 -8.65 -7.52
CA SER A 47 18.33 -9.27 -8.52
C SER A 47 18.41 -8.51 -9.85
N ARG A 48 17.51 -7.55 -10.06
CA ARG A 48 17.47 -6.76 -11.30
C ARG A 48 18.14 -5.40 -11.17
N PHE A 49 18.51 -4.96 -9.97
CA PHE A 49 19.17 -3.67 -9.77
C PHE A 49 20.43 -3.54 -10.60
N ASP A 50 20.77 -2.30 -10.96
CA ASP A 50 21.89 -1.94 -11.83
C ASP A 50 21.75 -2.46 -13.28
N GLY A 51 20.57 -3.01 -13.63
CA GLY A 51 20.22 -3.39 -14.99
C GLY A 51 19.91 -2.18 -15.88
N GLU A 52 19.80 -2.43 -17.19
CA GLU A 52 19.63 -1.38 -18.19
C GLU A 52 18.34 -0.56 -17.99
N THR A 53 17.24 -1.20 -17.61
CA THR A 53 15.91 -0.56 -17.47
C THR A 53 15.50 -0.31 -16.02
N VAL A 54 16.25 -0.79 -15.04
CA VAL A 54 15.90 -0.76 -13.61
C VAL A 54 16.73 0.31 -12.90
N ILE A 55 16.21 0.80 -11.78
CA ILE A 55 16.94 1.73 -10.92
C ILE A 55 18.24 1.13 -10.39
N SER A 56 19.20 1.98 -10.04
CA SER A 56 20.46 1.54 -9.45
C SER A 56 20.29 1.24 -7.96
N SER A 57 21.02 0.22 -7.48
CA SER A 57 21.04 -0.14 -6.05
C SER A 57 21.52 1.00 -5.16
N GLY A 58 22.40 1.87 -5.67
CA GLY A 58 22.95 3.01 -4.95
C GLY A 58 21.95 4.15 -4.74
N GLU A 59 20.90 4.26 -5.54
CA GLU A 59 19.91 5.34 -5.43
C GLU A 59 18.69 5.01 -4.56
N LEU A 60 18.54 3.74 -4.10
CA LEU A 60 17.35 3.30 -3.35
C LEU A 60 16.97 4.23 -2.20
N ARG A 61 17.96 4.62 -1.39
CA ARG A 61 17.71 5.41 -0.18
C ARG A 61 17.22 6.81 -0.48
N SER A 62 17.79 7.45 -1.48
CA SER A 62 17.48 8.83 -1.86
C SER A 62 16.22 8.90 -2.73
N LEU A 63 16.07 7.97 -3.69
CA LEU A 63 14.94 7.97 -4.60
C LEU A 63 13.61 7.76 -3.85
N TYR A 64 13.56 6.75 -2.97
CA TYR A 64 12.33 6.42 -2.25
C TYR A 64 12.25 7.05 -0.85
N ASP A 65 12.92 8.19 -0.63
CA ASP A 65 12.77 8.90 0.64
C ASP A 65 11.35 9.43 0.78
N GLY A 66 10.72 9.19 1.95
CA GLY A 66 9.30 9.49 2.18
C GLY A 66 8.32 8.44 1.65
N HIS A 67 8.78 7.46 0.84
CA HIS A 67 7.99 6.35 0.31
C HIS A 67 8.38 5.02 0.94
N GLU A 68 7.54 4.00 0.78
CA GLU A 68 7.83 2.65 1.25
C GLU A 68 8.58 1.85 0.17
N ILE A 69 9.60 1.11 0.62
CA ILE A 69 10.22 0.04 -0.15
C ILE A 69 9.63 -1.28 0.32
N ALA A 70 9.02 -2.04 -0.60
CA ALA A 70 8.44 -3.35 -0.37
C ALA A 70 9.07 -4.40 -1.31
N CYS A 71 8.83 -5.68 -1.02
CA CYS A 71 9.46 -6.79 -1.72
C CYS A 71 8.60 -7.25 -2.92
N HIS A 72 9.26 -7.52 -4.06
CA HIS A 72 8.63 -8.19 -5.21
C HIS A 72 9.33 -9.51 -5.53
N SER A 73 9.60 -10.34 -4.50
CA SER A 73 10.53 -11.48 -4.49
C SER A 73 11.98 -11.07 -4.79
N TYR A 74 12.89 -12.03 -4.82
CA TYR A 74 14.30 -11.75 -5.17
C TYR A 74 14.51 -11.64 -6.68
N SER A 75 13.93 -12.57 -7.48
CA SER A 75 14.20 -12.68 -8.92
C SER A 75 12.94 -12.67 -9.81
N HIS A 76 11.77 -12.45 -9.22
CA HIS A 76 10.48 -12.36 -9.91
C HIS A 76 10.03 -13.67 -10.61
N PRO A 77 10.12 -14.85 -9.96
CA PRO A 77 9.59 -16.07 -10.51
C PRO A 77 8.08 -16.21 -10.30
N HIS A 78 7.47 -17.16 -10.98
CA HIS A 78 6.13 -17.65 -10.63
C HIS A 78 6.19 -18.40 -9.30
N LEU A 79 6.01 -17.69 -8.17
CA LEU A 79 6.20 -18.24 -6.82
C LEU A 79 5.39 -19.52 -6.61
N ALA A 80 4.10 -19.53 -6.96
CA ALA A 80 3.21 -20.67 -6.77
C ALA A 80 3.63 -21.95 -7.53
N ARG A 81 4.58 -21.84 -8.47
CA ARG A 81 5.14 -22.98 -9.23
C ARG A 81 6.43 -23.52 -8.62
N LEU A 82 6.97 -22.85 -7.61
CA LEU A 82 8.15 -23.32 -6.88
C LEU A 82 7.75 -24.18 -5.68
N PRO A 83 8.59 -25.13 -5.27
CA PRO A 83 8.41 -25.80 -3.99
C PRO A 83 8.56 -24.78 -2.84
N LEU A 84 8.01 -25.10 -1.67
CA LEU A 84 8.05 -24.23 -0.48
C LEU A 84 9.44 -23.67 -0.17
N THR A 85 10.47 -24.51 -0.28
CA THR A 85 11.87 -24.09 -0.07
C THR A 85 12.33 -23.02 -1.05
N GLY A 86 11.90 -23.12 -2.33
CA GLY A 86 12.16 -22.13 -3.37
C GLY A 86 11.44 -20.82 -3.08
N GLN A 87 10.16 -20.89 -2.74
CA GLN A 87 9.35 -19.72 -2.37
C GLN A 87 9.93 -19.01 -1.13
N SER A 88 10.29 -19.78 -0.08
CA SER A 88 10.89 -19.23 1.14
C SER A 88 12.22 -18.52 0.87
N ARG A 89 13.05 -19.10 -0.02
CA ARG A 89 14.31 -18.48 -0.44
C ARG A 89 14.08 -17.17 -1.19
N GLU A 90 13.17 -17.15 -2.16
CA GLU A 90 12.86 -15.96 -2.96
C GLU A 90 12.36 -14.79 -2.09
N ILE A 91 11.48 -15.07 -1.15
CA ILE A 91 10.91 -14.04 -0.27
C ILE A 91 11.96 -13.57 0.74
N ALA A 92 12.66 -14.48 1.41
CA ALA A 92 13.65 -14.14 2.43
C ALA A 92 14.86 -13.39 1.83
N LEU A 93 15.39 -13.81 0.68
CA LEU A 93 16.48 -13.13 0.00
C LEU A 93 16.04 -11.75 -0.53
N GLY A 94 14.83 -11.66 -1.08
CA GLY A 94 14.26 -10.39 -1.52
C GLY A 94 14.21 -9.37 -0.39
N ARG A 95 13.59 -9.74 0.73
CA ARG A 95 13.54 -8.92 1.94
C ARG A 95 14.94 -8.54 2.45
N LEU A 96 15.80 -9.51 2.70
CA LEU A 96 17.15 -9.28 3.23
C LEU A 96 17.98 -8.34 2.35
N SER A 97 17.90 -8.51 1.03
CA SER A 97 18.65 -7.67 0.08
C SER A 97 18.17 -6.22 0.13
N LEU A 98 16.85 -6.00 0.13
CA LEU A 98 16.26 -4.66 0.22
C LEU A 98 16.58 -3.98 1.56
N GLU A 99 16.50 -4.71 2.68
CA GLU A 99 16.85 -4.18 4.01
C GLU A 99 18.32 -3.76 4.09
N ARG A 100 19.25 -4.55 3.52
CA ARG A 100 20.68 -4.22 3.47
C ARG A 100 20.96 -2.99 2.61
N LEU A 101 20.33 -2.89 1.46
CA LEU A 101 20.54 -1.79 0.53
C LEU A 101 19.89 -0.50 1.03
N SER A 102 18.64 -0.58 1.49
CA SER A 102 17.88 0.60 1.94
C SER A 102 18.23 1.06 3.34
N GLY A 103 18.65 0.13 4.21
CA GLY A 103 18.82 0.39 5.67
C GLY A 103 17.48 0.54 6.40
N ARG A 104 16.36 0.11 5.78
CA ARG A 104 15.00 0.19 6.33
C ARG A 104 14.43 -1.21 6.52
N LEU A 105 13.47 -1.39 7.43
CA LEU A 105 12.71 -2.63 7.54
C LEU A 105 11.79 -2.78 6.31
N VAL A 106 11.79 -3.99 5.73
CA VAL A 106 10.92 -4.36 4.62
C VAL A 106 9.94 -5.42 5.10
N ARG A 107 8.68 -5.04 5.28
CA ARG A 107 7.63 -5.92 5.83
C ARG A 107 6.47 -6.16 4.86
N GLY A 108 6.44 -5.44 3.75
CA GLY A 108 5.42 -5.55 2.71
C GLY A 108 5.92 -6.28 1.49
N MET A 109 5.00 -6.91 0.76
CA MET A 109 5.29 -7.42 -0.56
C MET A 109 4.11 -7.38 -1.52
N ALA A 110 4.41 -7.44 -2.82
CA ALA A 110 3.49 -7.85 -3.87
C ALA A 110 4.00 -9.16 -4.49
N THR A 111 3.08 -10.07 -4.82
CA THR A 111 3.48 -11.32 -5.49
C THR A 111 3.71 -11.09 -6.98
N PRO A 112 4.84 -11.57 -7.55
CA PRO A 112 5.02 -11.64 -8.99
C PRO A 112 3.82 -12.29 -9.69
N TYR A 113 3.34 -11.67 -10.77
CA TYR A 113 2.17 -12.12 -11.55
C TYR A 113 0.86 -12.22 -10.75
N GLY A 114 0.83 -11.76 -9.50
CA GLY A 114 -0.32 -11.91 -8.61
C GLY A 114 -0.58 -13.36 -8.15
N GLU A 115 0.33 -14.30 -8.43
CA GLU A 115 0.17 -15.73 -8.12
C GLU A 115 0.67 -16.05 -6.71
N LYS A 116 -0.15 -16.78 -5.94
CA LYS A 116 0.21 -17.34 -4.64
C LYS A 116 -0.57 -18.62 -4.35
N ASN A 117 -0.06 -19.43 -3.44
CA ASN A 117 -0.69 -20.62 -2.90
C ASN A 117 -0.44 -20.72 -1.38
N ASP A 118 -0.88 -21.80 -0.72
CA ASP A 118 -0.71 -21.99 0.72
C ASP A 118 0.76 -21.98 1.14
N ASP A 119 1.65 -22.57 0.35
CA ASP A 119 3.10 -22.53 0.58
C ASP A 119 3.65 -21.11 0.53
N THR A 120 3.11 -20.26 -0.36
CA THR A 120 3.49 -18.84 -0.43
C THR A 120 3.10 -18.11 0.85
N LEU A 121 1.91 -18.38 1.41
CA LEU A 121 1.46 -17.80 2.67
C LEU A 121 2.32 -18.25 3.86
N VAL A 122 2.71 -19.54 3.88
CA VAL A 122 3.66 -20.08 4.89
C VAL A 122 5.00 -19.37 4.79
N ALA A 123 5.55 -19.25 3.57
CA ALA A 123 6.84 -18.59 3.33
C ALA A 123 6.82 -17.10 3.72
N MET A 124 5.74 -16.37 3.40
CA MET A 124 5.56 -14.97 3.79
C MET A 124 5.52 -14.81 5.31
N LYS A 125 4.75 -15.62 6.02
CA LYS A 125 4.66 -15.60 7.49
C LYS A 125 6.02 -15.91 8.12
N ALA A 126 6.72 -16.93 7.62
CA ALA A 126 8.05 -17.30 8.09
C ALA A 126 9.09 -16.18 7.84
N ALA A 127 8.97 -15.46 6.73
CA ALA A 127 9.80 -14.30 6.41
C ALA A 127 9.37 -13.01 7.16
N GLY A 128 8.30 -13.02 7.95
CA GLY A 128 7.81 -11.86 8.70
C GLY A 128 7.21 -10.77 7.82
N MET A 129 6.57 -11.15 6.70
CA MET A 129 5.81 -10.22 5.88
C MET A 129 4.49 -9.86 6.57
N ALA A 130 4.21 -8.57 6.67
CA ALA A 130 3.02 -8.01 7.31
C ALA A 130 1.81 -8.01 6.35
N TYR A 131 2.06 -7.71 5.08
CA TYR A 131 1.02 -7.71 4.06
C TYR A 131 1.53 -8.23 2.71
N CYS A 132 0.57 -8.62 1.87
CA CYS A 132 0.80 -9.00 0.49
C CYS A 132 -0.28 -8.42 -0.42
N ARG A 133 0.12 -7.58 -1.37
CA ARG A 133 -0.78 -7.06 -2.40
C ARG A 133 -0.93 -8.08 -3.54
N ASN A 134 -2.17 -8.29 -3.95
CA ASN A 134 -2.54 -9.08 -5.13
C ASN A 134 -2.57 -8.20 -6.39
N ALA A 135 -2.40 -8.78 -7.56
CA ALA A 135 -2.83 -8.16 -8.81
C ALA A 135 -4.38 -8.16 -8.91
N GLY A 136 -4.93 -7.23 -9.69
CA GLY A 136 -6.38 -7.18 -9.94
C GLY A 136 -7.03 -5.90 -9.42
N ALA A 137 -8.36 -5.93 -9.32
CA ALA A 137 -9.16 -4.80 -8.90
C ALA A 137 -10.42 -5.26 -8.16
N SER A 138 -10.68 -4.73 -6.98
CA SER A 138 -11.90 -4.96 -6.20
C SER A 138 -13.06 -4.05 -6.63
N GLY A 139 -12.75 -2.92 -7.25
CA GLY A 139 -13.70 -1.88 -7.61
C GLY A 139 -14.30 -1.11 -6.42
N GLY A 140 -13.80 -1.33 -5.20
CA GLY A 140 -14.35 -0.77 -3.96
C GLY A 140 -13.32 -0.06 -3.09
N LEU A 141 -13.77 0.38 -1.91
CA LEU A 141 -12.96 1.07 -0.90
C LEU A 141 -12.74 0.22 0.36
N SER A 142 -12.61 -1.08 0.21
CA SER A 142 -12.56 -1.98 1.36
C SER A 142 -11.14 -2.12 1.93
N VAL A 143 -11.02 -2.05 3.24
CA VAL A 143 -9.85 -2.53 3.97
C VAL A 143 -9.90 -4.07 3.98
N PRO A 144 -8.81 -4.79 3.69
CA PRO A 144 -8.84 -6.25 3.64
C PRO A 144 -9.08 -6.85 5.03
N ALA A 145 -9.79 -7.98 5.09
CA ALA A 145 -9.90 -8.76 6.32
C ALA A 145 -8.56 -9.40 6.70
N ASP A 146 -7.86 -9.96 5.73
CA ASP A 146 -6.49 -10.49 5.84
C ASP A 146 -5.55 -9.67 4.94
N PHE A 147 -4.55 -9.04 5.54
CA PHE A 147 -3.56 -8.26 4.81
C PHE A 147 -2.61 -9.11 3.96
N LEU A 148 -2.51 -10.41 4.17
CA LEU A 148 -1.80 -11.31 3.25
C LEU A 148 -2.60 -11.62 1.98
N ASP A 149 -3.85 -11.10 1.89
CA ASP A 149 -4.73 -11.21 0.72
C ASP A 149 -5.35 -9.85 0.36
N TRP A 150 -4.51 -8.87 0.05
CA TRP A 150 -4.93 -7.50 -0.14
C TRP A 150 -5.10 -7.14 -1.62
N THR A 151 -6.34 -7.07 -2.09
CA THR A 151 -6.66 -6.69 -3.47
C THR A 151 -6.87 -5.18 -3.57
N PRO A 152 -6.17 -4.49 -4.50
CA PRO A 152 -6.33 -3.05 -4.74
C PRO A 152 -7.74 -2.68 -5.22
N SER A 153 -8.08 -1.40 -5.13
CA SER A 153 -9.32 -0.86 -5.71
C SER A 153 -9.29 -0.92 -7.23
N CYS A 154 -8.19 -0.50 -7.86
CA CYS A 154 -8.04 -0.52 -9.31
C CYS A 154 -6.56 -0.47 -9.73
N HIS A 155 -6.30 -0.87 -10.97
CA HIS A 155 -5.08 -0.53 -11.69
C HIS A 155 -5.11 0.95 -12.09
N HIS A 156 -3.94 1.61 -12.24
CA HIS A 156 -3.87 3.04 -12.52
C HIS A 156 -4.59 3.43 -13.81
N THR A 157 -4.64 2.56 -14.82
CA THR A 157 -5.37 2.83 -16.07
C THR A 157 -6.89 2.97 -15.87
N GLY A 158 -7.44 2.33 -14.84
CA GLY A 158 -8.83 2.45 -14.44
C GLY A 158 -9.08 3.52 -13.36
N ALA A 159 -8.02 4.12 -12.83
CA ALA A 159 -8.12 5.04 -11.70
C ALA A 159 -9.00 6.28 -11.97
N PRO A 160 -9.01 6.92 -13.15
CA PRO A 160 -9.85 8.09 -13.37
C PRO A 160 -11.34 7.83 -13.08
N ALA A 161 -11.89 6.71 -13.55
CA ALA A 161 -13.30 6.37 -13.31
C ALA A 161 -13.59 6.07 -11.83
N VAL A 162 -12.67 5.40 -11.15
CA VAL A 162 -12.80 5.09 -9.71
C VAL A 162 -12.68 6.35 -8.86
N ILE A 163 -11.75 7.26 -9.21
CA ILE A 163 -11.57 8.54 -8.53
C ILE A 163 -12.78 9.45 -8.76
N GLU A 164 -13.34 9.48 -9.97
CA GLU A 164 -14.56 10.23 -10.26
C GLU A 164 -15.71 9.77 -9.35
N LYS A 165 -15.91 8.45 -9.24
CA LYS A 165 -16.88 7.87 -8.32
C LYS A 165 -16.58 8.18 -6.86
N PHE A 166 -15.30 8.10 -6.45
CA PHE A 166 -14.86 8.46 -5.11
C PHE A 166 -15.24 9.90 -4.77
N ARG A 167 -14.93 10.85 -5.66
CA ARG A 167 -15.18 12.28 -5.45
C ARG A 167 -16.66 12.67 -5.51
N ASN A 168 -17.43 12.05 -6.42
CA ASN A 168 -18.80 12.47 -6.69
C ASN A 168 -19.83 11.70 -5.86
N GLU A 169 -19.50 10.49 -5.41
CA GLU A 169 -20.41 9.63 -4.68
C GLU A 169 -19.93 9.31 -3.28
N TRP A 170 -18.82 8.59 -3.15
CA TRP A 170 -18.43 7.96 -1.89
C TRP A 170 -18.07 8.94 -0.79
N ILE A 171 -17.32 9.99 -1.11
CA ILE A 171 -16.90 10.99 -0.12
C ILE A 171 -18.09 11.76 0.48
N HIS A 172 -19.20 11.83 -0.23
CA HIS A 172 -20.42 12.53 0.19
C HIS A 172 -21.39 11.64 0.99
N GLN A 173 -21.13 10.34 1.08
CA GLN A 173 -21.99 9.44 1.85
C GLN A 173 -21.76 9.63 3.35
N PRO A 174 -22.77 10.03 4.14
CA PRO A 174 -22.59 10.32 5.57
C PRO A 174 -22.31 9.07 6.40
N TRP A 175 -22.57 7.89 5.86
CA TRP A 175 -22.28 6.60 6.51
C TRP A 175 -20.98 5.93 6.06
N GLN A 176 -20.28 6.50 5.08
CA GLN A 176 -19.04 5.95 4.55
C GLN A 176 -17.85 6.40 5.40
N TYR A 177 -17.34 5.51 6.21
CA TYR A 177 -16.16 5.70 7.05
C TYR A 177 -15.19 4.54 6.86
N GLY A 178 -13.90 4.78 7.13
CA GLY A 178 -12.87 3.75 7.02
C GLY A 178 -12.62 3.31 5.57
N GLY A 179 -13.03 4.10 4.58
CA GLY A 179 -12.83 3.77 3.17
C GLY A 179 -11.36 3.89 2.76
N LEU A 180 -10.88 2.93 1.95
CA LEU A 180 -9.52 2.87 1.44
C LEU A 180 -9.51 2.78 -0.08
N LEU A 181 -9.03 3.82 -0.75
CA LEU A 181 -8.76 3.80 -2.18
C LEU A 181 -7.32 3.33 -2.41
N PHE A 182 -7.16 2.19 -3.07
CA PHE A 182 -5.88 1.58 -3.34
C PHE A 182 -5.64 1.46 -4.85
N ILE A 183 -4.68 2.21 -5.37
CA ILE A 183 -4.31 2.25 -6.79
C ILE A 183 -2.97 1.54 -6.98
N TRP A 184 -2.85 0.70 -8.01
CA TRP A 184 -1.60 -0.01 -8.31
C TRP A 184 -1.26 0.03 -9.79
N GLY A 185 -0.03 -0.33 -10.14
CA GLY A 185 0.43 -0.43 -11.52
C GLY A 185 1.95 -0.58 -11.62
N HIS A 186 2.48 -0.27 -12.79
CA HIS A 186 3.92 -0.23 -13.07
C HIS A 186 4.26 1.13 -13.69
N SER A 187 5.33 1.76 -13.24
CA SER A 187 5.71 3.11 -13.74
C SER A 187 6.07 3.12 -15.22
N PHE A 188 6.71 2.04 -15.72
CA PHE A 188 7.07 1.90 -17.13
C PHE A 188 5.86 1.89 -18.08
N GLU A 189 4.66 1.62 -17.58
CA GLU A 189 3.45 1.61 -18.40
C GLU A 189 3.11 3.01 -18.91
N PHE A 190 3.45 4.07 -18.13
CA PHE A 190 3.28 5.46 -18.56
C PHE A 190 4.21 5.81 -19.74
N ASP A 191 5.47 5.30 -19.73
CA ASP A 191 6.39 5.47 -20.87
C ASP A 191 5.90 4.69 -22.09
N ARG A 192 5.46 3.44 -21.91
CA ARG A 192 4.96 2.61 -23.02
C ARG A 192 3.72 3.16 -23.69
N ALA A 193 2.84 3.78 -22.92
CA ALA A 193 1.59 4.35 -23.41
C ALA A 193 1.74 5.84 -23.82
N ASP A 194 2.91 6.44 -23.59
CA ASP A 194 3.19 7.88 -23.79
C ASP A 194 2.11 8.75 -23.14
N ASN A 195 1.76 8.45 -21.87
CA ASN A 195 0.62 9.06 -21.19
C ASN A 195 0.91 9.46 -19.73
N TRP A 196 2.05 10.09 -19.46
CA TRP A 196 2.39 10.59 -18.12
C TRP A 196 1.37 11.57 -17.55
N GLU A 197 0.56 12.20 -18.41
CA GLU A 197 -0.57 13.04 -18.03
C GLU A 197 -1.59 12.28 -17.18
N LEU A 198 -1.68 10.95 -17.33
CA LEU A 198 -2.54 10.12 -16.49
C LEU A 198 -2.06 10.11 -15.04
N ALA A 199 -0.75 10.02 -14.78
CA ALA A 199 -0.19 10.09 -13.43
C ALA A 199 -0.49 11.45 -12.78
N GLU A 200 -0.27 12.54 -13.52
CA GLU A 200 -0.60 13.91 -13.09
C GLU A 200 -2.11 14.07 -12.82
N GLN A 201 -2.96 13.55 -13.69
CA GLN A 201 -4.42 13.58 -13.53
C GLN A 201 -4.87 12.83 -12.27
N ILE A 202 -4.32 11.64 -12.01
CA ILE A 202 -4.60 10.86 -10.81
C ILE A 202 -4.26 11.68 -9.56
N CYS A 203 -3.03 12.20 -9.49
CA CYS A 203 -2.57 12.96 -8.33
C CYS A 203 -3.36 14.27 -8.17
N SER A 204 -3.50 15.08 -9.21
CA SER A 204 -4.23 16.36 -9.14
C SER A 204 -5.70 16.17 -8.77
N SER A 205 -6.32 15.07 -9.22
CA SER A 205 -7.72 14.76 -8.88
C SER A 205 -7.92 14.37 -7.41
N LEU A 206 -6.90 13.89 -6.72
CA LEU A 206 -6.96 13.51 -5.31
C LEU A 206 -6.38 14.58 -4.39
N ALA A 207 -5.53 15.46 -4.90
CA ALA A 207 -4.91 16.52 -4.13
C ALA A 207 -5.95 17.49 -3.53
N GLY A 208 -5.67 17.97 -2.31
CA GLY A 208 -6.51 18.97 -1.65
C GLY A 208 -7.84 18.45 -1.09
N ILE A 209 -8.07 17.13 -1.10
CA ILE A 209 -9.23 16.54 -0.41
C ILE A 209 -8.92 16.42 1.07
N ASP A 210 -9.46 17.32 1.89
CA ASP A 210 -9.14 17.41 3.33
C ASP A 210 -9.43 16.14 4.13
N ASP A 211 -10.41 15.34 3.71
CA ASP A 211 -10.87 14.15 4.43
C ASP A 211 -10.12 12.87 4.04
N VAL A 212 -8.95 13.00 3.40
CA VAL A 212 -8.11 11.89 2.92
C VAL A 212 -6.75 11.88 3.63
N TRP A 213 -6.34 10.71 4.07
CA TRP A 213 -4.99 10.41 4.52
C TRP A 213 -4.22 9.69 3.41
N PHE A 214 -3.15 10.32 2.90
CA PHE A 214 -2.23 9.69 1.94
C PHE A 214 -1.15 8.93 2.71
N ALA A 215 -1.07 7.61 2.49
CA ALA A 215 -0.19 6.73 3.24
C ALA A 215 0.40 5.63 2.37
N THR A 216 1.53 5.08 2.80
CA THR A 216 2.09 3.86 2.24
C THR A 216 1.30 2.63 2.70
N ASN A 217 1.49 1.49 2.03
CA ASN A 217 0.79 0.26 2.40
C ASN A 217 1.14 -0.17 3.83
N ILE A 218 2.41 -0.03 4.25
CA ILE A 218 2.79 -0.42 5.60
C ILE A 218 2.22 0.50 6.67
N GLU A 219 2.10 1.80 6.40
CA GLU A 219 1.43 2.75 7.31
C GLU A 219 -0.05 2.39 7.48
N ILE A 220 -0.74 2.02 6.38
CA ILE A 220 -2.13 1.52 6.45
C ILE A 220 -2.22 0.24 7.28
N TYR A 221 -1.33 -0.72 7.03
CA TYR A 221 -1.28 -1.98 7.78
C TYR A 221 -1.10 -1.74 9.27
N ASP A 222 -0.10 -0.93 9.65
CA ASP A 222 0.22 -0.66 11.05
C ASP A 222 -0.95 0.04 11.75
N TYR A 223 -1.54 1.04 11.09
CA TYR A 223 -2.67 1.78 11.63
C TYR A 223 -3.92 0.90 11.81
N ILE A 224 -4.31 0.15 10.80
CA ILE A 224 -5.49 -0.73 10.85
C ILE A 224 -5.28 -1.86 11.87
N THR A 225 -4.04 -2.38 12.00
CA THR A 225 -3.72 -3.38 13.02
C THR A 225 -3.87 -2.82 14.42
N ALA A 226 -3.39 -1.59 14.67
CA ALA A 226 -3.61 -0.88 15.94
C ALA A 226 -5.10 -0.63 16.19
N GLN A 227 -5.84 -0.18 15.17
CA GLN A 227 -7.28 0.06 15.27
C GLN A 227 -8.07 -1.22 15.60
N ARG A 228 -7.70 -2.35 15.00
CA ARG A 228 -8.31 -3.67 15.27
C ARG A 228 -7.95 -4.24 16.64
N SER A 229 -6.88 -3.76 17.28
CA SER A 229 -6.48 -4.17 18.62
C SER A 229 -7.23 -3.43 19.73
N LEU A 230 -7.99 -2.37 19.41
CA LEU A 230 -8.76 -1.63 20.39
C LEU A 230 -9.74 -2.52 21.14
N VAL A 231 -9.79 -2.36 22.46
CA VAL A 231 -10.75 -3.04 23.32
C VAL A 231 -11.83 -2.04 23.74
N ILE A 232 -13.07 -2.32 23.34
CA ILE A 232 -14.22 -1.44 23.63
C ILE A 232 -15.16 -2.16 24.58
N SER A 233 -15.64 -1.48 25.63
CA SER A 233 -16.61 -2.04 26.58
C SER A 233 -17.93 -2.42 25.89
N CYS A 234 -18.70 -3.32 26.50
CA CYS A 234 -19.96 -3.81 25.91
C CYS A 234 -21.00 -2.71 25.70
N ASP A 235 -20.99 -1.65 26.52
CA ASP A 235 -21.83 -0.46 26.38
C ASP A 235 -21.30 0.55 25.35
N GLY A 236 -20.05 0.38 24.91
CA GLY A 236 -19.39 1.23 23.91
C GLY A 236 -18.94 2.60 24.44
N ASP A 237 -18.78 2.76 25.75
CA ASP A 237 -18.44 4.02 26.37
C ASP A 237 -17.01 4.10 26.89
N VAL A 238 -16.35 2.94 27.11
CA VAL A 238 -14.94 2.84 27.53
C VAL A 238 -14.12 2.19 26.43
N ILE A 239 -12.95 2.76 26.15
CA ILE A 239 -12.02 2.24 25.17
C ILE A 239 -10.61 2.14 25.75
N PHE A 240 -9.91 1.08 25.41
CA PHE A 240 -8.49 0.86 25.74
C PHE A 240 -7.71 0.60 24.45
N ASN A 241 -6.65 1.37 24.24
CA ASN A 241 -5.70 1.18 23.15
C ASN A 241 -4.44 0.45 23.69
N PRO A 242 -4.23 -0.82 23.37
CA PRO A 242 -3.05 -1.57 23.79
C PRO A 242 -1.80 -1.29 22.95
N SER A 243 -1.94 -0.51 21.86
CA SER A 243 -0.84 -0.23 20.93
C SER A 243 -0.08 1.05 21.30
N ALA A 244 1.08 1.27 20.66
CA ALA A 244 1.81 2.54 20.75
C ALA A 244 1.43 3.53 19.64
N VAL A 245 0.38 3.22 18.86
CA VAL A 245 -0.11 4.05 17.75
C VAL A 245 -1.33 4.83 18.21
N ASP A 246 -1.33 6.14 18.01
CA ASP A 246 -2.50 6.98 18.22
C ASP A 246 -3.60 6.59 17.24
N VAL A 247 -4.74 6.11 17.76
CA VAL A 247 -5.86 5.64 16.95
C VAL A 247 -7.04 6.59 17.04
N TRP A 248 -7.55 7.01 15.90
CA TRP A 248 -8.73 7.87 15.82
C TRP A 248 -10.01 7.05 15.68
N VAL A 249 -11.01 7.43 16.42
CA VAL A 249 -12.34 6.79 16.43
C VAL A 249 -13.44 7.85 16.37
N SER A 250 -14.65 7.45 16.02
CA SER A 250 -15.82 8.33 16.19
C SER A 250 -16.46 8.13 17.56
N GLN A 251 -16.74 9.22 18.29
CA GLN A 251 -17.55 9.22 19.50
C GLN A 251 -18.58 10.35 19.42
N ASN A 252 -19.85 10.03 19.60
CA ASN A 252 -20.96 10.99 19.53
C ASN A 252 -20.97 11.84 18.24
N GLY A 253 -20.57 11.22 17.11
CA GLY A 253 -20.54 11.85 15.79
C GLY A 253 -19.29 12.65 15.47
N GLY A 254 -18.38 12.87 16.43
CA GLY A 254 -17.09 13.55 16.23
C GLY A 254 -15.88 12.61 16.30
N PRO A 255 -14.73 12.98 15.68
CA PRO A 255 -13.49 12.23 15.80
C PRO A 255 -12.81 12.53 17.15
N ILE A 256 -12.27 11.49 17.79
CA ILE A 256 -11.39 11.58 18.96
C ILE A 256 -10.16 10.70 18.76
N CYS A 257 -9.04 11.09 19.36
CA CYS A 257 -7.79 10.32 19.38
C CYS A 257 -7.68 9.55 20.71
N ILE A 258 -7.25 8.28 20.63
CA ILE A 258 -7.10 7.35 21.78
C ILE A 258 -5.65 6.87 21.84
#